data_e768aaedd18417f4b43fa1a6d4029f76
#
_entry.id   e768aaedd18417f4b43fa1a6d4029f76
#
_cell.length_a   1.000
_cell.length_b   1.000
_cell.length_c   1.000
_cell.angle_alpha   90.00
_cell.angle_beta   90.00
_cell.angle_gamma   90.00
#
_symmetry.space_group_name_H-M   'P 1'
#
loop_
_entity.id
_entity.type
_entity.pdbx_description
1 polymer ?
#
loop_
_entity_poly.entity_id
_entity_poly.type
_entity_poly.pdbx_seq_one_letter_code
_entity_poly.pdbx_strand_id
1 'polypeptide(L)'
;MKRVLVATILAMAVFAASAQNTTTAPTAANDAATEQVVSIPKTDWLTPFTQMKIDGPMNVVIKKVGTVEECRITYDTKGNMTSKFKFEVDKKGVLVVSEKYDPKRTSVTDITIYYYSVNEVKIAHAKAVFEDVVESPIFDLIVSGGAMASLDVNTKDIAVECTGVSRLTLNGSTKYLTMRASTAKIDCTKLSVVSATVDASHSAEVRLTISERLDATTSTGAKLLYKGNPEILRNHEVAFGGEVININ
;
A
#
# COMPACT_ATOMS: atom_id res chain seq x y z
N MET A 1 43.95 13.02 29.69
CA MET A 1 43.99 12.87 31.17
C MET A 1 42.70 12.21 31.64
N LYS A 2 42.87 11.08 32.34
CA LYS A 2 41.98 10.39 33.32
C LYS A 2 40.62 9.92 32.88
N ARG A 3 40.55 8.67 32.64
CA ARG A 3 39.83 7.49 33.14
C ARG A 3 38.99 7.72 34.39
N VAL A 4 37.71 7.27 34.40
CA VAL A 4 37.12 6.58 35.56
C VAL A 4 36.18 5.50 35.09
N LEU A 5 36.54 4.27 35.45
CA LEU A 5 35.79 3.01 35.43
C LEU A 5 35.06 2.95 36.78
N VAL A 6 33.78 2.57 36.79
CA VAL A 6 33.14 2.06 38.02
C VAL A 6 32.40 0.77 37.68
N ALA A 7 32.93 -0.30 38.20
CA ALA A 7 32.27 -1.60 38.33
C ALA A 7 31.70 -1.72 39.76
N THR A 8 30.57 -2.34 39.93
CA THR A 8 30.05 -2.84 41.22
C THR A 8 29.13 -4.05 40.92
N ILE A 9 29.57 -5.29 41.04
CA ILE A 9 29.58 -6.26 42.17
C ILE A 9 28.17 -6.60 42.69
N LEU A 10 27.71 -7.74 42.28
CA LEU A 10 27.34 -9.03 42.90
C LEU A 10 26.76 -9.00 44.32
N ALA A 11 25.54 -9.51 44.50
CA ALA A 11 25.14 -10.15 45.75
C ALA A 11 24.28 -11.40 45.49
N MET A 12 24.87 -12.53 45.80
CA MET A 12 24.21 -13.84 45.93
C MET A 12 23.39 -13.85 47.25
N ALA A 13 22.22 -14.43 47.23
CA ALA A 13 21.56 -14.96 48.41
C ALA A 13 21.14 -16.41 48.10
N VAL A 14 21.82 -17.32 48.79
CA VAL A 14 21.49 -18.71 48.90
C VAL A 14 20.46 -18.89 50.00
N PHE A 15 19.36 -19.57 49.71
CA PHE A 15 18.52 -20.20 50.75
C PHE A 15 18.28 -21.66 50.34
N ALA A 16 18.75 -22.56 51.18
CA ALA A 16 18.53 -23.98 51.14
C ALA A 16 17.38 -24.41 52.06
N ALA A 17 16.87 -25.59 51.74
CA ALA A 17 16.04 -26.55 52.47
C ALA A 17 14.52 -26.38 52.24
N SER A 18 13.76 -27.45 51.97
CA SER A 18 13.83 -28.86 52.34
C SER A 18 12.84 -29.67 51.46
N ALA A 19 13.11 -30.92 51.26
CA ALA A 19 12.38 -31.94 50.49
C ALA A 19 10.99 -32.22 51.09
N GLN A 20 9.97 -32.34 50.22
CA GLN A 20 8.89 -33.34 50.39
C GLN A 20 8.52 -33.96 49.05
N ASN A 21 8.71 -35.28 48.95
CA ASN A 21 8.25 -36.13 47.89
C ASN A 21 6.73 -36.15 47.81
N THR A 22 6.21 -35.83 46.63
CA THR A 22 4.92 -36.37 46.16
C THR A 22 5.07 -36.67 44.66
N THR A 23 5.02 -37.95 44.39
CA THR A 23 5.03 -38.54 43.07
C THR A 23 3.72 -38.20 42.36
N THR A 24 3.76 -37.34 41.37
CA THR A 24 2.73 -37.19 40.35
C THR A 24 3.41 -37.20 38.99
N ALA A 25 2.97 -38.10 38.14
CA ALA A 25 3.47 -38.32 36.78
C ALA A 25 3.47 -36.99 35.96
N PRO A 26 4.51 -36.75 35.15
CA PRO A 26 4.48 -35.60 34.24
C PRO A 26 3.51 -35.89 33.09
N THR A 27 2.40 -35.19 33.07
CA THR A 27 1.62 -34.98 31.85
C THR A 27 2.54 -34.29 30.87
N ALA A 28 2.89 -34.97 29.78
CA ALA A 28 3.63 -34.40 28.68
C ALA A 28 2.81 -33.25 28.10
N ALA A 29 3.12 -32.02 28.50
CA ALA A 29 2.75 -30.85 27.75
C ALA A 29 3.59 -30.90 26.47
N ASN A 30 2.94 -31.18 25.36
CA ASN A 30 3.48 -30.93 24.04
C ASN A 30 3.68 -29.42 23.89
N ASP A 31 4.83 -28.92 24.30
CA ASP A 31 5.36 -27.67 23.78
C ASP A 31 5.70 -27.90 22.32
N ALA A 32 4.70 -27.73 21.46
CA ALA A 32 4.95 -27.48 20.06
C ALA A 32 5.68 -26.14 19.99
N ALA A 33 7.01 -26.18 20.15
CA ALA A 33 7.85 -25.07 19.75
C ALA A 33 7.53 -24.78 18.28
N THR A 34 6.77 -23.73 18.05
CA THR A 34 6.59 -23.17 16.72
C THR A 34 7.98 -22.72 16.29
N GLU A 35 8.68 -23.54 15.51
CA GLU A 35 9.89 -23.15 14.82
C GLU A 35 9.55 -21.88 14.03
N GLN A 36 9.94 -20.74 14.54
CA GLN A 36 9.95 -19.51 13.78
C GLN A 36 10.97 -19.72 12.67
N VAL A 37 10.48 -20.02 11.48
CA VAL A 37 11.31 -20.04 10.27
C VAL A 37 11.89 -18.63 10.13
N VAL A 38 13.17 -18.49 10.48
CA VAL A 38 13.90 -17.24 10.28
C VAL A 38 14.03 -17.06 8.77
N SER A 39 13.16 -16.26 8.22
CA SER A 39 13.16 -15.93 6.81
C SER A 39 14.17 -14.82 6.57
N ILE A 40 15.07 -15.00 5.62
CA ILE A 40 16.09 -14.01 5.24
C ILE A 40 15.58 -13.30 3.98
N PRO A 41 15.36 -11.99 4.03
CA PRO A 41 15.00 -11.21 2.83
C PRO A 41 16.08 -11.34 1.75
N LYS A 42 15.64 -11.49 0.51
CA LYS A 42 16.50 -11.51 -0.68
C LYS A 42 16.44 -10.17 -1.37
N THR A 43 17.53 -9.75 -1.99
CA THR A 43 17.61 -8.52 -2.75
C THR A 43 18.16 -8.81 -4.14
N ASP A 44 17.46 -8.31 -5.15
CA ASP A 44 17.86 -8.39 -6.56
C ASP A 44 17.84 -7.00 -7.19
N TRP A 45 18.88 -6.69 -7.97
CA TRP A 45 18.97 -5.46 -8.73
C TRP A 45 18.08 -5.52 -9.96
N LEU A 46 17.43 -4.40 -10.27
CA LEU A 46 16.52 -4.29 -11.39
C LEU A 46 17.12 -3.42 -12.50
N THR A 47 16.83 -3.75 -13.75
CA THR A 47 17.03 -2.80 -14.83
C THR A 47 16.08 -1.61 -14.65
N PRO A 48 16.42 -0.42 -15.17
CA PRO A 48 15.58 0.76 -15.06
C PRO A 48 14.17 0.51 -15.59
N PHE A 49 13.18 1.02 -14.84
CA PHE A 49 11.76 0.95 -15.18
C PHE A 49 11.06 2.26 -14.86
N THR A 50 9.96 2.53 -15.55
CA THR A 50 9.12 3.71 -15.32
C THR A 50 7.65 3.36 -15.05
N GLN A 51 7.32 2.09 -15.15
CA GLN A 51 5.98 1.58 -14.90
C GLN A 51 6.04 0.36 -13.98
N MET A 52 5.02 0.18 -13.15
CA MET A 52 4.91 -0.97 -12.24
C MET A 52 3.56 -1.67 -12.41
N LYS A 53 3.59 -2.99 -12.43
CA LYS A 53 2.40 -3.84 -12.33
C LYS A 53 2.59 -4.84 -11.21
N ILE A 54 1.78 -4.73 -10.16
CA ILE A 54 1.84 -5.55 -8.95
C ILE A 54 0.52 -6.32 -8.85
N ASP A 55 0.58 -7.64 -8.82
CA ASP A 55 -0.62 -8.49 -8.79
C ASP A 55 -0.42 -9.70 -7.87
N GLY A 56 -1.22 -9.80 -6.84
CA GLY A 56 -1.23 -10.92 -5.91
C GLY A 56 -1.24 -10.50 -4.43
N PRO A 57 -1.43 -11.46 -3.51
CA PRO A 57 -1.61 -11.21 -2.09
C PRO A 57 -0.28 -10.87 -1.39
N MET A 58 0.19 -9.65 -1.56
CA MET A 58 1.49 -9.18 -1.09
C MET A 58 1.35 -7.89 -0.28
N ASN A 59 2.25 -7.68 0.69
CA ASN A 59 2.49 -6.38 1.29
C ASN A 59 3.68 -5.72 0.56
N VAL A 60 3.46 -4.54 0.04
CA VAL A 60 4.44 -3.85 -0.80
C VAL A 60 4.74 -2.47 -0.25
N VAL A 61 6.00 -2.22 0.05
CA VAL A 61 6.54 -0.89 0.36
C VAL A 61 7.27 -0.37 -0.87
N ILE A 62 7.01 0.86 -1.27
CA ILE A 62 7.59 1.46 -2.48
C ILE A 62 8.37 2.70 -2.05
N LYS A 63 9.67 2.73 -2.38
CA LYS A 63 10.62 3.77 -1.95
C LYS A 63 11.32 4.40 -3.14
N LYS A 64 11.44 5.73 -3.11
CA LYS A 64 12.19 6.45 -4.13
C LYS A 64 13.70 6.39 -3.81
N VAL A 65 14.51 6.28 -4.85
CA VAL A 65 15.98 6.31 -4.75
C VAL A 65 16.56 7.49 -5.52
N GLY A 66 17.81 7.82 -5.21
CA GLY A 66 18.48 8.99 -5.76
C GLY A 66 18.97 8.83 -7.18
N THR A 67 19.28 7.59 -7.59
CA THR A 67 19.82 7.29 -8.93
C THR A 67 19.17 6.05 -9.53
N VAL A 68 19.25 5.94 -10.83
CA VAL A 68 18.64 4.84 -11.60
C VAL A 68 19.32 3.49 -11.33
N GLU A 69 20.61 3.52 -10.96
CA GLU A 69 21.40 2.34 -10.64
C GLU A 69 21.01 1.71 -9.29
N GLU A 70 20.28 2.45 -8.45
CA GLU A 70 19.83 1.98 -7.13
C GLU A 70 18.50 1.23 -7.18
N CYS A 71 17.90 1.09 -8.38
CA CYS A 71 16.67 0.33 -8.56
C CYS A 71 16.87 -1.14 -8.18
N ARG A 72 16.07 -1.62 -7.25
CA ARG A 72 16.15 -3.00 -6.73
C ARG A 72 14.83 -3.43 -6.12
N ILE A 73 14.69 -4.72 -5.91
CA ILE A 73 13.59 -5.31 -5.17
C ILE A 73 14.16 -6.14 -4.01
N THR A 74 13.63 -5.92 -2.81
CA THR A 74 13.89 -6.78 -1.66
C THR A 74 12.61 -7.50 -1.31
N TYR A 75 12.67 -8.81 -1.11
CA TYR A 75 11.47 -9.61 -0.87
C TYR A 75 11.72 -10.73 0.13
N ASP A 76 10.69 -11.01 0.90
CA ASP A 76 10.64 -12.09 1.87
C ASP A 76 9.37 -12.91 1.66
N THR A 77 9.49 -14.11 1.11
CA THR A 77 8.39 -15.03 0.86
C THR A 77 8.00 -15.87 2.09
N LYS A 78 8.61 -15.60 3.25
CA LYS A 78 8.38 -16.31 4.52
C LYS A 78 8.58 -17.82 4.43
N GLY A 79 9.54 -18.25 3.59
CA GLY A 79 9.88 -19.66 3.42
C GLY A 79 8.86 -20.50 2.66
N ASN A 80 7.74 -19.92 2.22
CA ASN A 80 6.63 -20.66 1.62
C ASN A 80 6.41 -20.29 0.15
N MET A 81 6.28 -21.32 -0.71
CA MET A 81 5.74 -21.17 -2.07
C MET A 81 6.51 -20.19 -2.98
N THR A 82 7.83 -20.14 -2.85
CA THR A 82 8.70 -19.24 -3.65
C THR A 82 8.53 -19.38 -5.16
N SER A 83 8.09 -20.53 -5.64
CA SER A 83 7.85 -20.78 -7.07
C SER A 83 6.66 -20.02 -7.66
N LYS A 84 5.77 -19.48 -6.80
CA LYS A 84 4.60 -18.70 -7.22
C LYS A 84 4.84 -17.20 -7.23
N PHE A 85 5.88 -16.74 -6.56
CA PHE A 85 6.35 -15.37 -6.58
C PHE A 85 7.30 -15.18 -7.76
N LYS A 86 7.06 -14.16 -8.58
CA LYS A 86 7.86 -13.81 -9.76
C LYS A 86 7.93 -12.32 -9.93
N PHE A 87 9.07 -11.84 -10.37
CA PHE A 87 9.24 -10.47 -10.82
C PHE A 87 10.18 -10.40 -12.02
N GLU A 88 9.95 -9.43 -12.86
CA GLU A 88 10.80 -9.14 -14.03
C GLU A 88 10.55 -7.72 -14.53
N VAL A 89 11.54 -7.12 -15.14
CA VAL A 89 11.37 -5.89 -15.90
C VAL A 89 11.31 -6.26 -17.39
N ASP A 90 10.20 -5.96 -18.03
CA ASP A 90 9.99 -6.29 -19.41
C ASP A 90 10.76 -5.35 -20.39
N LYS A 91 10.74 -5.66 -21.67
CA LYS A 91 11.43 -4.88 -22.73
C LYS A 91 10.87 -3.45 -22.89
N LYS A 92 9.70 -3.15 -22.32
CA LYS A 92 9.06 -1.83 -22.35
C LYS A 92 9.39 -0.99 -21.12
N GLY A 93 10.20 -1.52 -20.19
CA GLY A 93 10.50 -0.85 -18.92
C GLY A 93 9.35 -0.92 -17.91
N VAL A 94 8.57 -1.99 -17.92
CA VAL A 94 7.53 -2.28 -16.93
C VAL A 94 8.06 -3.30 -15.93
N LEU A 95 8.14 -2.94 -14.65
CA LEU A 95 8.37 -3.91 -13.59
C LEU A 95 7.07 -4.68 -13.34
N VAL A 96 7.07 -5.97 -13.61
CA VAL A 96 5.96 -6.87 -13.32
C VAL A 96 6.30 -7.71 -12.10
N VAL A 97 5.52 -7.57 -11.03
CA VAL A 97 5.62 -8.38 -9.80
C VAL A 97 4.33 -9.14 -9.63
N SER A 98 4.41 -10.45 -9.52
CA SER A 98 3.23 -11.29 -9.41
C SER A 98 3.39 -12.43 -8.44
N GLU A 99 2.32 -12.73 -7.72
CA GLU A 99 2.23 -13.90 -6.86
C GLU A 99 0.86 -14.56 -6.97
N LYS A 100 0.84 -15.84 -7.30
CA LYS A 100 -0.42 -16.59 -7.36
C LYS A 100 -0.89 -16.95 -5.95
N TYR A 101 -2.17 -16.73 -5.69
CA TYR A 101 -2.80 -17.18 -4.45
C TYR A 101 -2.63 -18.68 -4.23
N ASP A 102 -2.32 -19.06 -3.00
CA ASP A 102 -2.29 -20.45 -2.56
C ASP A 102 -3.01 -20.59 -1.21
N PRO A 103 -4.08 -21.38 -1.12
CA PRO A 103 -4.84 -21.56 0.11
C PRO A 103 -4.06 -22.28 1.22
N LYS A 104 -2.96 -22.95 0.90
CA LYS A 104 -2.08 -23.63 1.89
C LYS A 104 -1.09 -22.69 2.54
N ARG A 105 -1.03 -21.45 2.07
CA ARG A 105 -0.07 -20.47 2.56
C ARG A 105 -0.57 -19.82 3.86
N THR A 106 0.30 -19.77 4.85
CA THR A 106 -0.01 -19.21 6.18
C THR A 106 0.50 -17.77 6.37
N SER A 107 1.34 -17.28 5.45
CA SER A 107 1.96 -15.97 5.55
C SER A 107 1.93 -15.23 4.22
N VAL A 108 1.98 -13.91 4.27
CA VAL A 108 1.97 -13.01 3.09
C VAL A 108 3.41 -12.63 2.76
N THR A 109 3.75 -12.54 1.46
CA THR A 109 5.05 -12.03 1.01
C THR A 109 5.18 -10.54 1.32
N ASP A 110 6.29 -10.17 1.93
CA ASP A 110 6.66 -8.77 2.12
C ASP A 110 7.68 -8.36 1.06
N ILE A 111 7.46 -7.20 0.43
CA ILE A 111 8.29 -6.70 -0.67
C ILE A 111 8.60 -5.24 -0.42
N THR A 112 9.84 -4.84 -0.73
CA THR A 112 10.21 -3.44 -0.86
C THR A 112 10.74 -3.20 -2.27
N ILE A 113 10.10 -2.31 -3.02
CA ILE A 113 10.51 -1.91 -4.37
C ILE A 113 11.18 -0.54 -4.27
N TYR A 114 12.38 -0.44 -4.81
CA TYR A 114 13.14 0.80 -4.89
C TYR A 114 13.13 1.30 -6.33
N TYR A 115 12.59 2.52 -6.56
CA TYR A 115 12.43 3.09 -7.89
C TYR A 115 13.04 4.49 -7.97
N TYR A 116 13.53 4.86 -9.14
CA TYR A 116 14.02 6.21 -9.42
C TYR A 116 12.91 7.14 -9.90
N SER A 117 12.15 6.72 -10.91
CA SER A 117 11.07 7.49 -11.51
C SER A 117 9.94 6.56 -11.93
N VAL A 118 8.69 6.98 -11.74
CA VAL A 118 7.53 6.21 -12.16
C VAL A 118 6.41 7.13 -12.64
N ASN A 119 5.75 6.74 -13.73
CA ASN A 119 4.63 7.46 -14.32
C ASN A 119 3.34 6.62 -14.43
N GLU A 120 3.41 5.32 -14.25
CA GLU A 120 2.24 4.43 -14.25
C GLU A 120 2.41 3.32 -13.22
N VAL A 121 1.37 3.11 -12.39
CA VAL A 121 1.34 2.04 -11.39
C VAL A 121 0.01 1.33 -11.41
N LYS A 122 0.05 0.00 -11.53
CA LYS A 122 -1.10 -0.89 -11.46
C LYS A 122 -0.96 -1.82 -10.27
N ILE A 123 -1.95 -1.81 -9.37
CA ILE A 123 -1.95 -2.62 -8.15
C ILE A 123 -3.23 -3.43 -8.11
N ALA A 124 -3.09 -4.77 -8.08
CA ALA A 124 -4.20 -5.68 -7.93
C ALA A 124 -3.95 -6.67 -6.79
N HIS A 125 -4.95 -6.93 -5.96
CA HIS A 125 -4.94 -7.92 -4.86
C HIS A 125 -3.87 -7.70 -3.77
N ALA A 126 -3.12 -6.59 -3.80
CA ALA A 126 -2.01 -6.27 -2.91
C ALA A 126 -2.34 -5.13 -1.94
N LYS A 127 -1.52 -5.02 -0.89
CA LYS A 127 -1.46 -3.81 -0.05
C LYS A 127 -0.17 -3.07 -0.37
N ALA A 128 -0.28 -1.85 -0.88
CA ALA A 128 0.88 -1.05 -1.29
C ALA A 128 0.92 0.29 -0.54
N VAL A 129 2.10 0.64 -0.04
CA VAL A 129 2.37 1.92 0.61
C VAL A 129 3.60 2.53 -0.03
N PHE A 130 3.45 3.78 -0.50
CA PHE A 130 4.58 4.59 -0.93
C PHE A 130 5.09 5.38 0.27
N GLU A 131 6.36 5.25 0.59
CA GLU A 131 6.96 5.99 1.71
C GLU A 131 7.38 7.42 1.29
N ASP A 132 7.66 7.61 -0.01
CA ASP A 132 8.09 8.88 -0.55
C ASP A 132 7.03 9.48 -1.45
N VAL A 133 7.08 10.81 -1.61
CA VAL A 133 6.18 11.54 -2.52
C VAL A 133 6.46 11.13 -3.97
N VAL A 134 5.43 10.73 -4.69
CA VAL A 134 5.53 10.49 -6.13
C VAL A 134 5.54 11.84 -6.86
N GLU A 135 6.67 12.18 -7.43
CA GLU A 135 6.85 13.38 -8.25
C GLU A 135 6.88 12.99 -9.72
N SER A 136 5.82 13.29 -10.45
CA SER A 136 5.72 13.06 -11.88
C SER A 136 4.80 14.10 -12.50
N PRO A 137 5.15 14.70 -13.63
CA PRO A 137 4.24 15.63 -14.33
C PRO A 137 2.90 14.99 -14.70
N ILE A 138 2.94 13.73 -15.13
CA ILE A 138 1.76 12.92 -15.49
C ILE A 138 1.91 11.58 -14.77
N PHE A 139 0.85 11.17 -14.05
CA PHE A 139 0.86 9.93 -13.29
C PHE A 139 -0.45 9.16 -13.44
N ASP A 140 -0.34 7.89 -13.82
CA ASP A 140 -1.48 6.99 -13.97
C ASP A 140 -1.49 5.94 -12.85
N LEU A 141 -2.61 5.82 -12.14
CA LEU A 141 -2.77 4.90 -11.02
C LEU A 141 -4.02 4.03 -11.21
N ILE A 142 -3.82 2.72 -11.26
CA ILE A 142 -4.90 1.73 -11.34
C ILE A 142 -4.86 0.85 -10.10
N VAL A 143 -5.96 0.82 -9.33
CA VAL A 143 -6.11 0.00 -8.11
C VAL A 143 -7.34 -0.90 -8.25
N SER A 144 -7.16 -2.20 -8.20
CA SER A 144 -8.24 -3.16 -8.50
C SER A 144 -8.19 -4.42 -7.64
N GLY A 145 -9.22 -5.27 -7.75
CA GLY A 145 -9.21 -6.60 -7.16
C GLY A 145 -9.15 -6.63 -5.63
N GLY A 146 -9.72 -5.63 -4.94
CA GLY A 146 -9.66 -5.54 -3.48
C GLY A 146 -8.32 -5.03 -2.94
N ALA A 147 -7.47 -4.48 -3.79
CA ALA A 147 -6.20 -3.89 -3.39
C ALA A 147 -6.38 -2.67 -2.48
N MET A 148 -5.38 -2.41 -1.67
CA MET A 148 -5.28 -1.20 -0.84
C MET A 148 -4.02 -0.44 -1.22
N ALA A 149 -4.15 0.85 -1.53
CA ALA A 149 -3.01 1.70 -1.84
C ALA A 149 -3.03 2.99 -1.03
N SER A 150 -1.86 3.44 -0.60
CA SER A 150 -1.68 4.72 0.09
C SER A 150 -0.42 5.39 -0.44
N LEU A 151 -0.56 6.63 -0.92
CA LEU A 151 0.56 7.39 -1.47
C LEU A 151 0.34 8.89 -1.37
N ASP A 152 1.45 9.60 -1.34
CA ASP A 152 1.52 11.04 -1.46
C ASP A 152 2.01 11.41 -2.87
N VAL A 153 1.38 12.39 -3.52
CA VAL A 153 1.71 12.80 -4.88
C VAL A 153 1.95 14.29 -4.99
N ASN A 154 2.85 14.67 -5.89
CA ASN A 154 3.00 16.03 -6.37
C ASN A 154 3.06 15.99 -7.90
N THR A 155 1.92 16.21 -8.54
CA THR A 155 1.75 16.01 -9.99
C THR A 155 1.07 17.22 -10.63
N LYS A 156 1.23 17.36 -11.94
CA LYS A 156 0.41 18.29 -12.71
C LYS A 156 -0.90 17.63 -13.12
N ASP A 157 -0.84 16.41 -13.57
CA ASP A 157 -1.97 15.63 -14.08
C ASP A 157 -1.94 14.22 -13.51
N ILE A 158 -3.04 13.78 -12.94
CA ILE A 158 -3.18 12.42 -12.41
C ILE A 158 -4.46 11.78 -12.91
N ALA A 159 -4.33 10.57 -13.48
CA ALA A 159 -5.45 9.71 -13.80
C ALA A 159 -5.53 8.55 -12.80
N VAL A 160 -6.70 8.36 -12.19
CA VAL A 160 -6.96 7.34 -11.18
C VAL A 160 -8.10 6.45 -11.63
N GLU A 161 -7.87 5.16 -11.65
CA GLU A 161 -8.92 4.14 -11.80
C GLU A 161 -8.93 3.23 -10.57
N CYS A 162 -10.05 3.19 -9.84
CA CYS A 162 -10.17 2.38 -8.64
C CYS A 162 -11.43 1.52 -8.71
N THR A 163 -11.27 0.19 -8.73
CA THR A 163 -12.36 -0.75 -8.99
C THR A 163 -12.33 -1.95 -8.05
N GLY A 164 -13.44 -2.68 -7.95
CA GLY A 164 -13.47 -4.02 -7.35
C GLY A 164 -13.21 -4.07 -5.84
N VAL A 165 -13.97 -3.29 -5.03
CA VAL A 165 -13.89 -3.26 -3.54
C VAL A 165 -12.54 -2.73 -3.01
N SER A 166 -11.78 -2.06 -3.87
CA SER A 166 -10.46 -1.53 -3.53
C SER A 166 -10.55 -0.26 -2.66
N ARG A 167 -9.44 0.04 -1.99
CA ARG A 167 -9.31 1.25 -1.16
C ARG A 167 -8.08 2.04 -1.57
N LEU A 168 -8.26 3.35 -1.74
CA LEU A 168 -7.19 4.27 -2.09
C LEU A 168 -7.18 5.45 -1.13
N THR A 169 -6.01 5.75 -0.58
CA THR A 169 -5.73 7.01 0.11
C THR A 169 -4.69 7.77 -0.69
N LEU A 170 -5.04 9.00 -1.09
CA LEU A 170 -4.21 9.84 -1.92
C LEU A 170 -4.07 11.22 -1.27
N ASN A 171 -2.85 11.64 -0.98
CA ASN A 171 -2.56 12.93 -0.38
C ASN A 171 -1.62 13.76 -1.28
N GLY A 172 -1.38 15.02 -0.90
CA GLY A 172 -0.45 15.91 -1.57
C GLY A 172 -1.12 16.93 -2.46
N SER A 173 -0.68 17.09 -3.71
CA SER A 173 -1.23 18.11 -4.62
C SER A 173 -1.24 17.67 -6.08
N THR A 174 -2.26 18.10 -6.80
CA THR A 174 -2.36 17.99 -8.26
C THR A 174 -3.14 19.15 -8.86
N LYS A 175 -2.81 19.51 -10.10
CA LYS A 175 -3.59 20.51 -10.81
C LYS A 175 -4.84 19.89 -11.44
N TYR A 176 -4.69 18.76 -12.10
CA TYR A 176 -5.78 18.07 -12.80
C TYR A 176 -5.92 16.64 -12.29
N LEU A 177 -7.14 16.29 -11.89
CA LEU A 177 -7.51 14.96 -11.47
C LEU A 177 -8.57 14.39 -12.41
N THR A 178 -8.29 13.27 -13.05
CA THR A 178 -9.31 12.46 -13.74
C THR A 178 -9.49 11.17 -12.97
N MET A 179 -10.70 10.90 -12.47
CA MET A 179 -10.95 9.75 -11.59
C MET A 179 -12.13 8.91 -12.08
N ARG A 180 -11.93 7.60 -12.13
CA ARG A 180 -12.99 6.59 -12.26
C ARG A 180 -13.04 5.70 -11.04
N ALA A 181 -14.19 5.63 -10.40
CA ALA A 181 -14.41 4.82 -9.22
C ALA A 181 -15.60 3.88 -9.42
N SER A 182 -15.40 2.58 -9.23
CA SER A 182 -16.49 1.60 -9.28
C SER A 182 -16.36 0.60 -8.14
N THR A 183 -17.35 0.55 -7.26
CA THR A 183 -17.35 -0.32 -6.07
C THR A 183 -16.12 -0.11 -5.17
N ALA A 184 -15.58 1.09 -5.13
CA ALA A 184 -14.32 1.41 -4.44
C ALA A 184 -14.53 2.49 -3.38
N LYS A 185 -13.60 2.58 -2.43
CA LYS A 185 -13.53 3.66 -1.44
C LYS A 185 -12.26 4.45 -1.63
N ILE A 186 -12.41 5.75 -1.90
CA ILE A 186 -11.28 6.64 -2.21
C ILE A 186 -11.31 7.82 -1.26
N ASP A 187 -10.22 8.03 -0.54
CA ASP A 187 -10.02 9.19 0.32
C ASP A 187 -8.91 10.08 -0.24
N CYS A 188 -9.33 11.20 -0.83
CA CYS A 188 -8.48 12.28 -1.31
C CYS A 188 -8.71 13.58 -0.53
N THR A 189 -9.16 13.50 0.72
CA THR A 189 -9.45 14.70 1.54
C THR A 189 -8.20 15.53 1.85
N LYS A 190 -7.02 14.91 1.81
CA LYS A 190 -5.71 15.57 1.99
C LYS A 190 -4.98 15.82 0.66
N LEU A 191 -5.63 15.59 -0.47
CA LEU A 191 -5.12 15.93 -1.79
C LEU A 191 -5.70 17.30 -2.18
N SER A 192 -4.84 18.29 -2.39
CA SER A 192 -5.23 19.58 -2.93
C SER A 192 -5.40 19.45 -4.44
N VAL A 193 -6.62 19.63 -4.94
CA VAL A 193 -6.96 19.52 -6.36
C VAL A 193 -7.47 20.85 -6.88
N VAL A 194 -6.96 21.31 -8.02
CA VAL A 194 -7.45 22.55 -8.67
C VAL A 194 -8.67 22.24 -9.52
N SER A 195 -8.59 21.24 -10.39
CA SER A 195 -9.69 20.84 -11.27
C SER A 195 -9.83 19.33 -11.30
N ALA A 196 -11.05 18.83 -11.09
CA ALA A 196 -11.34 17.40 -11.10
C ALA A 196 -12.47 17.04 -12.06
N THR A 197 -12.31 15.91 -12.75
CA THR A 197 -13.37 15.16 -13.43
C THR A 197 -13.50 13.80 -12.74
N VAL A 198 -14.66 13.51 -12.16
CA VAL A 198 -14.91 12.30 -11.38
C VAL A 198 -16.12 11.55 -11.93
N ASP A 199 -15.92 10.28 -12.27
CA ASP A 199 -16.97 9.34 -12.64
C ASP A 199 -17.04 8.24 -11.57
N ALA A 200 -18.11 8.24 -10.77
CA ALA A 200 -18.31 7.31 -9.68
C ALA A 200 -19.57 6.47 -9.88
N SER A 201 -19.46 5.16 -9.74
CA SER A 201 -20.54 4.22 -10.00
C SER A 201 -20.57 3.03 -9.02
N HIS A 202 -21.67 2.25 -9.02
CA HIS A 202 -21.78 0.99 -8.28
C HIS A 202 -21.44 1.10 -6.79
N SER A 203 -22.08 2.05 -6.09
CA SER A 203 -21.87 2.31 -4.66
C SER A 203 -20.42 2.71 -4.28
N ALA A 204 -19.66 3.25 -5.23
CA ALA A 204 -18.35 3.84 -4.91
C ALA A 204 -18.51 5.05 -3.98
N GLU A 205 -17.58 5.22 -3.06
CA GLU A 205 -17.49 6.39 -2.17
C GLU A 205 -16.18 7.12 -2.45
N VAL A 206 -16.30 8.37 -2.90
CA VAL A 206 -15.16 9.24 -3.19
C VAL A 206 -15.22 10.46 -2.29
N ARG A 207 -14.12 10.80 -1.64
CA ARG A 207 -13.95 12.03 -0.85
C ARG A 207 -12.80 12.83 -1.41
N LEU A 208 -12.99 14.11 -1.69
CA LEU A 208 -11.95 14.97 -2.24
C LEU A 208 -12.01 16.42 -1.74
N THR A 209 -10.90 17.13 -1.88
CA THR A 209 -10.81 18.58 -1.64
C THR A 209 -10.51 19.28 -2.96
N ILE A 210 -11.35 20.25 -3.34
CA ILE A 210 -11.33 20.89 -4.65
C ILE A 210 -11.40 22.42 -4.53
N SER A 211 -10.67 23.16 -5.38
CA SER A 211 -10.63 24.62 -5.30
C SER A 211 -11.38 25.35 -6.43
N GLU A 212 -11.22 24.95 -7.71
CA GLU A 212 -11.73 25.76 -8.82
C GLU A 212 -12.84 25.08 -9.63
N ARG A 213 -12.64 23.80 -10.02
CA ARG A 213 -13.60 23.14 -10.91
C ARG A 213 -13.85 21.70 -10.51
N LEU A 214 -15.11 21.33 -10.38
CA LEU A 214 -15.57 19.95 -10.22
C LEU A 214 -16.58 19.59 -11.32
N ASP A 215 -16.25 18.59 -12.11
CA ASP A 215 -17.14 17.95 -13.09
C ASP A 215 -17.39 16.52 -12.61
N ALA A 216 -18.59 16.26 -12.11
CA ALA A 216 -18.94 15.05 -11.41
C ALA A 216 -20.04 14.29 -12.12
N THR A 217 -19.83 12.99 -12.37
CA THR A 217 -20.84 12.06 -12.82
C THR A 217 -21.00 10.96 -11.75
N THR A 218 -22.21 10.81 -11.21
CA THR A 218 -22.50 9.79 -10.20
C THR A 218 -23.67 8.92 -10.62
N SER A 219 -23.56 7.62 -10.39
CA SER A 219 -24.62 6.67 -10.76
C SER A 219 -24.66 5.46 -9.82
N THR A 220 -25.78 4.75 -9.84
CA THR A 220 -25.93 3.44 -9.17
C THR A 220 -25.51 3.47 -7.69
N GLY A 221 -26.03 4.44 -6.94
CA GLY A 221 -25.79 4.60 -5.50
C GLY A 221 -24.40 5.07 -5.11
N ALA A 222 -23.60 5.57 -6.05
CA ALA A 222 -22.28 6.15 -5.73
C ALA A 222 -22.42 7.49 -5.01
N LYS A 223 -21.44 7.80 -4.16
CA LYS A 223 -21.38 9.05 -3.38
C LYS A 223 -20.06 9.75 -3.61
N LEU A 224 -20.15 11.02 -4.03
CA LEU A 224 -19.04 11.94 -4.10
C LEU A 224 -19.19 13.01 -3.03
N LEU A 225 -18.31 13.00 -2.05
CA LEU A 225 -18.25 13.98 -0.96
C LEU A 225 -17.08 14.93 -1.22
N TYR A 226 -17.34 16.22 -1.32
CA TYR A 226 -16.28 17.18 -1.58
C TYR A 226 -16.22 18.32 -0.56
N LYS A 227 -15.00 18.79 -0.29
CA LYS A 227 -14.71 20.03 0.45
C LYS A 227 -14.22 21.10 -0.52
N GLY A 228 -14.50 22.36 -0.17
CA GLY A 228 -14.12 23.54 -0.95
C GLY A 228 -15.30 24.18 -1.64
N ASN A 229 -15.03 25.32 -2.28
CA ASN A 229 -16.04 26.12 -2.98
C ASN A 229 -15.59 26.31 -4.44
N PRO A 230 -15.69 25.29 -5.30
CA PRO A 230 -15.30 25.40 -6.69
C PRO A 230 -16.16 26.46 -7.41
N GLU A 231 -15.54 27.33 -8.19
CA GLU A 231 -16.23 28.32 -9.00
C GLU A 231 -17.12 27.65 -10.08
N ILE A 232 -16.71 26.51 -10.58
CA ILE A 232 -17.42 25.71 -11.56
C ILE A 232 -17.77 24.35 -10.98
N LEU A 233 -19.06 24.14 -10.73
CA LEU A 233 -19.60 22.84 -10.33
C LEU A 233 -20.55 22.35 -11.42
N ARG A 234 -20.21 21.21 -12.03
CA ARG A 234 -21.09 20.48 -12.94
C ARG A 234 -21.41 19.14 -12.30
N ASN A 235 -22.67 18.90 -12.04
CA ASN A 235 -23.16 17.65 -11.49
C ASN A 235 -24.07 16.97 -12.51
N HIS A 236 -23.63 15.82 -13.00
CA HIS A 236 -24.38 14.98 -13.92
C HIS A 236 -24.89 13.76 -13.15
N GLU A 237 -26.08 13.90 -12.57
CA GLU A 237 -26.77 12.76 -11.95
C GLU A 237 -27.33 11.86 -13.04
N VAL A 238 -26.76 10.67 -13.16
CA VAL A 238 -27.26 9.64 -14.06
C VAL A 238 -28.17 8.70 -13.25
N ALA A 239 -29.16 8.11 -13.92
CA ALA A 239 -30.20 7.26 -13.33
C ALA A 239 -29.69 6.28 -12.24
N PHE A 240 -30.53 6.00 -11.24
CA PHE A 240 -30.32 5.07 -10.11
C PHE A 240 -29.53 5.63 -8.89
N GLY A 241 -29.72 6.90 -8.55
CA GLY A 241 -29.40 7.40 -7.21
C GLY A 241 -27.90 7.57 -6.90
N GLY A 242 -27.21 8.37 -7.70
CA GLY A 242 -25.91 8.92 -7.30
C GLY A 242 -26.06 10.21 -6.51
N GLU A 243 -25.12 10.53 -5.63
CA GLU A 243 -25.16 11.72 -4.79
C GLU A 243 -23.84 12.50 -4.89
N VAL A 244 -23.92 13.85 -5.03
CA VAL A 244 -22.79 14.76 -4.92
C VAL A 244 -23.04 15.68 -3.75
N ILE A 245 -22.22 15.60 -2.70
CA ILE A 245 -22.47 16.22 -1.39
C ILE A 245 -21.30 17.13 -1.02
N ASN A 246 -21.60 18.40 -0.72
CA ASN A 246 -20.63 19.32 -0.12
C ASN A 246 -20.57 19.04 1.39
N ILE A 247 -19.33 18.88 1.93
CA ILE A 247 -19.06 18.53 3.33
C ILE A 247 -18.17 19.57 4.03
N ASN A 248 -18.24 20.85 3.58
CA ASN A 248 -17.54 21.96 4.24
C ASN A 248 -17.89 22.09 5.70
#